data_9434522f34c67b2c06e69299c78dbbb1
#
_entry.id   9434522f34c67b2c06e69299c78dbbb1
#
_cell.length_a   1.000
_cell.length_b   1.000
_cell.length_c   1.000
_cell.angle_alpha   90.00
_cell.angle_beta   90.00
_cell.angle_gamma   90.00
#
_symmetry.space_group_name_H-M   'P 1'
#
loop_
_entity.id
_entity.type
_entity.pdbx_description
1 polymer ?
#
loop_
_entity_poly.entity_id
_entity_poly.type
_entity_poly.pdbx_seq_one_letter_code
_entity_poly.pdbx_strand_id
1 'polypeptide(L)' 'MFQYVPFYTVIVLKIDVFESAIVDERHFGNAPEALVYADTMKEAGYIPVVAQM' A
#
# COMPACT_ATOMS: atom_id res chain seq x y z
N MET A 1 -11.01 12.45 -24.55
CA MET A 1 -11.89 11.91 -23.51
C MET A 1 -11.06 11.24 -22.42
N PHE A 2 -11.37 11.55 -21.18
CA PHE A 2 -10.71 10.93 -20.07
C PHE A 2 -11.47 9.70 -19.62
N GLN A 3 -10.74 8.67 -19.37
CA GLN A 3 -11.30 7.47 -18.77
C GLN A 3 -10.80 7.39 -17.35
N TYR A 4 -11.72 7.35 -16.42
CA TYR A 4 -11.36 7.23 -15.02
C TYR A 4 -10.95 5.79 -14.73
N VAL A 5 -9.74 5.62 -14.25
CA VAL A 5 -9.25 4.31 -13.83
C VAL A 5 -8.99 4.40 -12.34
N PRO A 6 -9.69 3.61 -11.52
CA PRO A 6 -9.43 3.66 -10.10
C PRO A 6 -8.06 3.10 -9.79
N PHE A 7 -7.37 3.78 -8.92
CA PHE A 7 -6.08 3.34 -8.43
C PHE A 7 -6.17 2.86 -7.01
N TYR A 8 -5.36 1.89 -6.71
CA TYR A 8 -5.14 1.47 -5.34
C TYR A 8 -3.72 1.80 -4.98
N THR A 9 -3.56 2.51 -3.88
CA THR A 9 -2.24 2.88 -3.38
C THR A 9 -1.98 2.10 -2.11
N VAL A 10 -0.85 1.44 -2.06
CA VAL A 10 -0.42 0.75 -0.84
C VAL A 10 0.75 1.51 -0.26
N ILE A 11 0.56 2.05 0.92
CA ILE A 11 1.58 2.76 1.65
C ILE A 11 2.09 1.83 2.73
N VAL A 12 3.37 1.54 2.71
CA VAL A 12 3.98 0.62 3.66
C VAL A 12 4.69 1.41 4.74
N LEU A 13 4.28 1.19 5.97
CA LEU A 13 4.80 1.90 7.12
C LEU A 13 5.64 0.98 7.99
N LYS A 14 6.67 1.54 8.57
CA LYS A 14 7.43 0.90 9.61
C LYS A 14 7.23 1.68 10.89
N ILE A 15 6.80 1.01 11.95
CA ILE A 15 6.59 1.65 13.24
C ILE A 15 7.73 1.24 14.16
N ASP A 16 8.42 2.23 14.69
CA ASP A 16 9.44 2.04 15.70
C ASP A 16 8.93 2.62 17.02
N VAL A 17 9.67 2.38 18.08
CA VAL A 17 9.28 2.82 19.42
C VAL A 17 9.08 4.33 19.49
N PHE A 18 9.86 5.09 18.74
CA PHE A 18 9.85 6.54 18.82
C PHE A 18 9.26 7.24 17.60
N GLU A 19 9.08 6.53 16.49
CA GLU A 19 8.57 7.17 15.29
C GLU A 19 8.05 6.16 14.28
N SER A 20 7.28 6.65 13.33
CA SER A 20 6.85 5.85 12.19
C SER A 20 7.37 6.50 10.92
N ALA A 21 7.63 5.67 9.92
CA ALA A 21 8.14 6.16 8.64
C ALA A 21 7.52 5.38 7.50
N ILE A 22 7.33 6.06 6.37
CA ILE A 22 6.91 5.42 5.14
C ILE A 22 8.16 4.80 4.50
N VAL A 23 8.14 3.49 4.30
CA VAL A 23 9.26 2.78 3.69
C VAL A 23 9.04 2.50 2.23
N ASP A 24 7.79 2.46 1.77
CA ASP A 24 7.49 2.25 0.36
C ASP A 24 6.08 2.74 0.06
N GLU A 25 5.83 3.02 -1.21
CA GLU A 25 4.52 3.40 -1.69
C GLU A 25 4.39 2.87 -3.10
N ARG A 26 3.34 2.12 -3.38
CA ARG A 26 3.11 1.55 -4.69
C ARG A 26 1.68 1.75 -5.13
N HIS A 27 1.52 1.86 -6.45
CA HIS A 27 0.22 2.05 -7.07
C HIS A 27 -0.12 0.83 -7.90
N PHE A 28 -1.38 0.42 -7.81
CA PHE A 28 -1.86 -0.76 -8.53
C PHE A 28 -3.14 -0.41 -9.27
N GLY A 29 -3.33 -1.07 -10.41
CA GLY A 29 -4.51 -0.84 -11.24
C GLY A 29 -5.70 -1.68 -10.82
N ASN A 30 -5.52 -2.66 -9.94
CA ASN A 30 -6.61 -3.51 -9.48
C ASN A 30 -6.41 -3.91 -8.02
N ALA A 31 -7.53 -4.24 -7.37
CA ALA A 31 -7.52 -4.57 -5.95
C ALA A 31 -6.75 -5.86 -5.64
N PRO A 32 -6.89 -6.95 -6.42
CA PRO A 32 -6.16 -8.17 -6.07
C PRO A 32 -4.67 -8.00 -5.97
N GLU A 33 -4.07 -7.25 -6.90
CA GLU A 33 -2.63 -7.01 -6.85
C GLU A 33 -2.24 -6.18 -5.63
N ALA A 34 -3.03 -5.15 -5.33
CA ALA A 34 -2.77 -4.32 -4.15
C ALA A 34 -2.83 -5.14 -2.87
N LEU A 35 -3.81 -6.03 -2.77
CA LEU A 35 -3.98 -6.84 -1.58
C LEU A 35 -2.86 -7.86 -1.42
N VAL A 36 -2.39 -8.45 -2.52
CA VAL A 36 -1.27 -9.38 -2.47
C VAL A 36 -0.02 -8.69 -1.98
N TYR A 37 0.24 -7.49 -2.50
CA TYR A 37 1.41 -6.73 -2.06
C TYR A 37 1.29 -6.34 -0.58
N ALA A 38 0.10 -5.88 -0.18
CA ALA A 38 -0.13 -5.51 1.21
C ALA A 38 0.08 -6.69 2.15
N ASP A 39 -0.42 -7.87 1.76
CA ASP A 39 -0.26 -9.07 2.56
C ASP A 39 1.21 -9.46 2.68
N THR A 40 1.95 -9.36 1.59
CA THR A 40 3.38 -9.65 1.58
C THR A 40 4.12 -8.73 2.55
N MET A 41 3.80 -7.44 2.55
CA MET A 41 4.44 -6.49 3.44
C MET A 41 4.05 -6.73 4.89
N LYS A 42 2.81 -7.11 5.12
CA LYS A 42 2.35 -7.43 6.47
C LYS A 42 3.12 -8.62 7.04
N GLU A 43 3.33 -9.65 6.23
CA GLU A 43 4.09 -10.81 6.66
C GLU A 43 5.55 -10.47 6.91
N ALA A 44 6.08 -9.46 6.24
CA ALA A 44 7.44 -9.00 6.44
C ALA A 44 7.60 -8.16 7.72
N GLY A 45 6.50 -7.85 8.41
CA GLY A 45 6.55 -7.10 9.64
C GLY A 45 6.23 -5.63 9.50
N TYR A 46 5.80 -5.19 8.32
CA TYR A 46 5.42 -3.81 8.09
C TYR A 46 3.91 -3.63 8.23
N ILE A 47 3.48 -2.39 8.22
CA ILE A 47 2.07 -2.05 8.29
C ILE A 47 1.64 -1.48 6.95
N PRO A 48 0.90 -2.24 6.15
CA PRO A 48 0.40 -1.73 4.88
C PRO A 48 -0.92 -0.98 5.07
N VAL A 49 -1.06 0.13 4.38
CA VAL A 49 -2.31 0.88 4.32
C VAL A 49 -2.75 0.90 2.86
N VAL A 50 -3.92 0.36 2.59
CA VAL A 50 -4.46 0.32 1.24
C VAL A 50 -5.52 1.41 1.11
N ALA A 51 -5.32 2.29 0.16
CA ALA A 51 -6.26 3.36 -0.10
C ALA A 51 -6.73 3.29 -1.55
N GLN A 52 -8.00 3.50 -1.75
CA GLN A 52 -8.58 3.60 -3.08
C GLN A 52 -8.77 5.06 -3.42
N MET A 53 -8.32 5.44 -4.58
CA MET A 53 -8.44 6.82 -5.05
C MET A 53 -9.56 6.98 -6.06
#